data_879a6af7a7f7fd124f9c654d71fa0dd6
#
_entry.id   879a6af7a7f7fd124f9c654d71fa0dd6
#
_cell.length_a   1.000
_cell.length_b   1.000
_cell.length_c   1.000
_cell.angle_alpha   90.00
_cell.angle_beta   90.00
_cell.angle_gamma   90.00
#
_symmetry.space_group_name_H-M   'P 1'
#
loop_
_entity.id
_entity.type
_entity.pdbx_description
1 polymer ?
#
loop_
_entity_poly.entity_id
_entity_poly.type
_entity_poly.pdbx_seq_one_letter_code
_entity_poly.pdbx_strand_id
1 'polypeptide(L)'
;MKDFYKLIPISLKYFDNTNTTLDQDLSVQMKTFYSRYLIVLAEPNLVHDQFGQQHDIPANGGKTIEFRKFDNLPKATKPLVEGVTPHGRKMASSGIYATVNQFGDYIELSDTLMLTAIDNNLVQATKILASQAGRTLDTITREVLAGGTNVQYGDGTKKTRAALVGGEASGNDYLTVKDIRMAVRTLKVMDAPKINGDYAGIIHPSCEYDIMDDPAWQAPHQYVDTENIYANEIGRIAGVRFSETTEAKIFHAEDLTEAARDLTVASYASKVITVAEAITADEATALVGRKIINGGEVMEISAAAAGAAGSATITVKDTPTHTPTAAEKVYPGEAGAKGRDVYATLIMGDNAYGVTKITGGGLQHIVKQLGSAGTADPLNQRATAGWKAYKTAARLVEQYLVRIETCSTFEDGAN
;
A
#
# COMPACT_ATOMS: atom_id res chain seq x y z
N MET A 1 -23.84 -72.91 19.31
CA MET A 1 -22.58 -72.24 19.16
C MET A 1 -22.06 -72.35 17.74
N LYS A 2 -22.87 -71.91 16.78
CA LYS A 2 -22.55 -71.75 15.36
C LYS A 2 -23.40 -70.62 14.89
N ASP A 3 -22.85 -69.44 14.74
CA ASP A 3 -23.40 -68.32 13.96
C ASP A 3 -22.83 -66.97 14.42
N PHE A 4 -21.48 -66.88 14.50
CA PHE A 4 -20.86 -65.61 14.83
C PHE A 4 -19.85 -65.05 13.80
N TYR A 5 -19.86 -65.60 12.59
CA TYR A 5 -19.03 -65.07 11.52
C TYR A 5 -19.85 -64.93 10.23
N LYS A 6 -20.91 -64.11 10.27
CA LYS A 6 -21.35 -63.46 9.05
C LYS A 6 -20.48 -62.23 8.88
N LEU A 7 -19.33 -62.41 8.29
CA LEU A 7 -18.59 -61.34 7.64
C LEU A 7 -19.54 -60.76 6.60
N ILE A 8 -19.96 -59.52 6.83
CA ILE A 8 -20.61 -58.70 5.82
C ILE A 8 -19.58 -58.62 4.68
N PRO A 9 -19.88 -59.13 3.48
CA PRO A 9 -18.98 -58.94 2.35
C PRO A 9 -18.95 -57.44 2.06
N ILE A 10 -17.90 -56.78 2.46
CA ILE A 10 -17.58 -55.42 2.00
C ILE A 10 -17.35 -55.62 0.49
N SER A 11 -18.30 -55.21 -0.31
CA SER A 11 -18.19 -55.28 -1.76
C SER A 11 -17.10 -54.30 -2.17
N LEU A 12 -15.91 -54.84 -2.44
CA LEU A 12 -14.78 -54.08 -3.02
C LEU A 12 -15.11 -53.48 -4.39
N LYS A 13 -16.27 -53.78 -4.96
CA LYS A 13 -16.76 -53.20 -6.23
C LYS A 13 -17.12 -51.71 -6.10
N TYR A 14 -17.23 -51.14 -4.91
CA TYR A 14 -17.48 -49.71 -4.73
C TYR A 14 -16.21 -48.84 -4.85
N PHE A 15 -15.04 -49.45 -4.97
CA PHE A 15 -13.77 -48.75 -5.12
C PHE A 15 -13.20 -48.78 -6.54
N ASP A 16 -13.84 -49.51 -7.43
CA ASP A 16 -13.40 -49.65 -8.81
C ASP A 16 -14.41 -48.91 -9.71
N ASN A 17 -14.00 -47.86 -10.39
CA ASN A 17 -14.71 -47.03 -11.37
C ASN A 17 -15.55 -45.84 -10.89
N THR A 18 -15.33 -45.30 -9.72
CA THR A 18 -15.87 -43.98 -9.44
C THR A 18 -14.75 -42.94 -9.72
N ASN A 19 -14.88 -42.20 -10.80
CA ASN A 19 -14.02 -41.03 -11.01
C ASN A 19 -14.22 -40.07 -9.85
N THR A 20 -13.28 -40.07 -8.93
CA THR A 20 -13.25 -39.11 -7.79
C THR A 20 -12.45 -37.89 -8.18
N THR A 21 -12.74 -36.77 -7.55
CA THR A 21 -11.95 -35.52 -7.70
C THR A 21 -10.48 -35.69 -7.31
N LEU A 22 -10.09 -36.87 -6.82
CA LEU A 22 -8.73 -37.24 -6.43
C LEU A 22 -7.97 -38.03 -7.52
N ASP A 23 -8.65 -38.44 -8.61
CA ASP A 23 -7.99 -39.16 -9.69
C ASP A 23 -6.99 -38.28 -10.42
N GLN A 24 -5.81 -38.79 -10.68
CA GLN A 24 -4.70 -38.07 -11.32
C GLN A 24 -5.06 -37.49 -12.69
N ASP A 25 -5.97 -38.14 -13.41
CA ASP A 25 -6.41 -37.72 -14.75
C ASP A 25 -7.35 -36.47 -14.69
N LEU A 26 -8.02 -36.24 -13.57
CA LEU A 26 -8.84 -35.06 -13.31
C LEU A 26 -8.02 -33.86 -12.76
N SER A 27 -6.75 -34.07 -12.44
CA SER A 27 -5.85 -33.07 -11.86
C SER A 27 -5.66 -31.84 -12.75
N VAL A 28 -5.76 -31.99 -14.08
CA VAL A 28 -5.63 -30.88 -15.03
C VAL A 28 -6.83 -29.94 -14.96
N GLN A 29 -8.04 -30.50 -14.84
CA GLN A 29 -9.27 -29.70 -14.71
C GLN A 29 -9.33 -28.97 -13.37
N MET A 30 -8.89 -29.62 -12.30
CA MET A 30 -8.76 -28.97 -10.99
C MET A 30 -7.73 -27.84 -11.01
N LYS A 31 -6.59 -27.99 -11.66
CA LYS A 31 -5.58 -26.94 -11.81
C LYS A 31 -6.16 -25.68 -12.47
N THR A 32 -6.96 -25.84 -13.50
CA THR A 32 -7.62 -24.73 -14.20
C THR A 32 -8.64 -24.02 -13.31
N PHE A 33 -9.39 -24.76 -12.52
CA PHE A 33 -10.36 -24.21 -11.57
C PHE A 33 -9.67 -23.41 -10.47
N TYR A 34 -8.63 -23.94 -9.84
CA TYR A 34 -7.86 -23.24 -8.82
C TYR A 34 -7.19 -21.99 -9.36
N SER A 35 -6.64 -22.02 -10.56
CA SER A 35 -6.04 -20.87 -11.20
C SER A 35 -7.04 -19.74 -11.40
N ARG A 36 -8.23 -20.05 -11.93
CA ARG A 36 -9.32 -19.07 -12.10
C ARG A 36 -9.80 -18.53 -10.75
N TYR A 37 -9.95 -19.40 -9.75
CA TYR A 37 -10.41 -19.02 -8.42
C TYR A 37 -9.42 -18.08 -7.71
N LEU A 38 -8.12 -18.32 -7.81
CA LEU A 38 -7.09 -17.43 -7.29
C LEU A 38 -7.16 -16.05 -7.95
N ILE A 39 -7.27 -15.97 -9.26
CA ILE A 39 -7.34 -14.71 -10.00
C ILE A 39 -8.58 -13.91 -9.57
N VAL A 40 -9.75 -14.54 -9.53
CA VAL A 40 -11.00 -13.88 -9.11
C VAL A 40 -10.94 -13.37 -7.68
N LEU A 41 -10.26 -14.07 -6.77
CA LEU A 41 -10.10 -13.61 -5.38
C LEU A 41 -9.06 -12.48 -5.23
N ALA A 42 -8.09 -12.39 -6.14
CA ALA A 42 -7.05 -11.36 -6.10
C ALA A 42 -7.52 -10.01 -6.68
N GLU A 43 -8.38 -10.05 -7.71
CA GLU A 43 -8.83 -8.84 -8.44
C GLU A 43 -9.46 -7.75 -7.55
N PRO A 44 -10.33 -8.04 -6.56
CA PRO A 44 -10.95 -7.01 -5.74
C PRO A 44 -9.96 -6.15 -4.94
N ASN A 45 -8.75 -6.66 -4.70
CA ASN A 45 -7.71 -5.95 -3.95
C ASN A 45 -6.84 -5.02 -4.80
N LEU A 46 -7.06 -4.96 -6.13
CA LEU A 46 -6.25 -4.15 -7.05
C LEU A 46 -6.88 -2.76 -7.27
N VAL A 47 -6.92 -1.95 -6.23
CA VAL A 47 -7.54 -0.61 -6.30
C VAL A 47 -6.62 0.40 -6.99
N HIS A 48 -5.31 0.38 -6.68
CA HIS A 48 -4.35 1.33 -7.22
C HIS A 48 -4.03 1.14 -8.71
N ASP A 49 -4.43 0.02 -9.33
CA ASP A 49 -4.21 -0.24 -10.75
C ASP A 49 -5.33 0.28 -11.66
N GLN A 50 -6.50 0.61 -11.09
CA GLN A 50 -7.73 0.87 -11.86
C GLN A 50 -7.66 2.14 -12.70
N PHE A 51 -6.90 3.14 -12.26
CA PHE A 51 -6.88 4.48 -12.85
C PHE A 51 -5.63 4.76 -13.69
N GLY A 52 -4.69 3.81 -13.75
CA GLY A 52 -3.46 3.94 -14.53
C GLY A 52 -3.60 3.53 -15.99
N GLN A 53 -2.76 4.10 -16.84
CA GLN A 53 -2.60 3.59 -18.19
C GLN A 53 -2.03 2.18 -18.15
N GLN A 54 -2.68 1.24 -18.81
CA GLN A 54 -2.20 -0.11 -18.92
C GLN A 54 -1.48 -0.34 -20.26
N HIS A 55 -0.20 -0.64 -20.19
CA HIS A 55 0.63 -0.97 -21.34
C HIS A 55 1.39 -2.28 -21.08
N ASP A 56 1.14 -3.28 -21.92
CA ASP A 56 1.80 -4.57 -21.80
C ASP A 56 3.03 -4.64 -22.70
N ILE A 57 4.14 -5.20 -22.18
CA ILE A 57 5.32 -5.51 -22.99
C ILE A 57 5.02 -6.81 -23.75
N PRO A 58 5.16 -6.86 -25.09
CA PRO A 58 4.96 -8.10 -25.82
C PRO A 58 5.96 -9.18 -25.38
N ALA A 59 5.58 -10.45 -25.51
CA ALA A 59 6.48 -11.57 -25.24
C ALA A 59 7.75 -11.40 -26.10
N ASN A 60 8.90 -11.62 -25.49
CA ASN A 60 10.23 -11.39 -26.09
C ASN A 60 10.61 -9.92 -26.37
N GLY A 61 9.83 -8.95 -25.85
CA GLY A 61 10.07 -7.51 -26.00
C GLY A 61 11.06 -6.90 -24.97
N GLY A 62 11.75 -7.73 -24.17
CA GLY A 62 12.64 -7.26 -23.12
C GLY A 62 11.93 -7.04 -21.79
N LYS A 63 12.63 -6.42 -20.81
CA LYS A 63 12.12 -6.17 -19.45
C LYS A 63 11.80 -4.71 -19.18
N THR A 64 12.14 -3.80 -20.10
CA THR A 64 12.02 -2.36 -19.88
C THR A 64 11.04 -1.77 -20.87
N ILE A 65 10.11 -0.97 -20.36
CA ILE A 65 9.20 -0.16 -21.17
C ILE A 65 9.64 1.30 -21.10
N GLU A 66 9.54 2.01 -22.21
CA GLU A 66 9.72 3.45 -22.29
C GLU A 66 8.36 4.13 -22.51
N PHE A 67 7.97 4.99 -21.59
CA PHE A 67 6.84 5.89 -21.75
C PHE A 67 7.35 7.22 -22.27
N ARG A 68 6.84 7.69 -23.40
CA ARG A 68 7.25 8.96 -24.00
C ARG A 68 6.25 10.05 -23.71
N LYS A 69 6.74 11.16 -23.19
CA LYS A 69 5.99 12.39 -23.00
C LYS A 69 6.54 13.44 -23.95
N PHE A 70 5.63 14.12 -24.64
CA PHE A 70 5.97 15.29 -25.45
C PHE A 70 5.67 16.57 -24.68
N ASP A 71 6.62 17.48 -24.63
CA ASP A 71 6.46 18.75 -23.94
C ASP A 71 5.63 19.71 -24.76
N ASN A 72 4.77 20.48 -24.09
CA ASN A 72 3.95 21.48 -24.75
C ASN A 72 4.82 22.61 -25.32
N LEU A 73 4.52 23.04 -26.56
CA LEU A 73 5.18 24.21 -27.14
C LEU A 73 4.70 25.49 -26.42
N PRO A 74 5.60 26.46 -26.19
CA PRO A 74 5.20 27.76 -25.68
C PRO A 74 4.25 28.48 -26.63
N LYS A 75 3.32 29.25 -26.06
CA LYS A 75 2.29 30.01 -26.86
C LYS A 75 2.94 30.86 -27.94
N ALA A 76 2.36 30.84 -29.13
CA ALA A 76 2.80 31.66 -30.28
C ALA A 76 2.11 33.03 -30.19
N THR A 77 2.60 33.92 -29.34
CA THR A 77 1.99 35.23 -29.07
C THR A 77 2.48 36.36 -29.98
N LYS A 78 3.49 36.09 -30.81
CA LYS A 78 4.00 37.09 -31.73
C LYS A 78 3.22 37.04 -33.04
N PRO A 79 2.66 38.18 -33.54
CA PRO A 79 2.04 38.24 -34.87
C PRO A 79 3.04 37.88 -35.96
N LEU A 80 2.54 37.23 -37.01
CA LEU A 80 3.35 36.95 -38.19
C LEU A 80 3.56 38.23 -38.99
N VAL A 81 4.76 38.38 -39.53
CA VAL A 81 5.08 39.48 -40.47
C VAL A 81 4.81 39.02 -41.88
N GLU A 82 4.08 39.81 -42.63
CA GLU A 82 3.76 39.52 -44.04
C GLU A 82 5.02 39.36 -44.89
N GLY A 83 5.07 38.26 -45.65
CA GLY A 83 6.22 37.93 -46.51
C GLY A 83 7.44 37.35 -45.80
N VAL A 84 7.40 37.14 -44.47
CA VAL A 84 8.51 36.54 -43.70
C VAL A 84 8.10 35.18 -43.15
N THR A 85 8.79 34.14 -43.56
CA THR A 85 8.57 32.78 -43.04
C THR A 85 9.16 32.65 -41.63
N PRO A 86 8.36 32.33 -40.61
CA PRO A 86 8.88 32.16 -39.24
C PRO A 86 9.75 30.89 -39.12
N HIS A 87 10.71 30.93 -38.23
CA HIS A 87 11.50 29.73 -37.90
C HIS A 87 10.65 28.70 -37.20
N GLY A 88 10.71 27.43 -37.66
CA GLY A 88 10.05 26.28 -36.99
C GLY A 88 10.60 26.06 -35.59
N ARG A 89 9.75 25.56 -34.68
CA ARG A 89 10.15 25.14 -33.33
C ARG A 89 10.47 23.65 -33.31
N LYS A 90 11.42 23.24 -32.48
CA LYS A 90 11.72 21.83 -32.25
C LYS A 90 10.75 21.25 -31.23
N MET A 91 10.31 20.01 -31.44
CA MET A 91 9.62 19.22 -30.47
C MET A 91 10.63 18.69 -29.45
N ALA A 92 10.30 18.80 -28.14
CA ALA A 92 11.03 18.13 -27.07
C ALA A 92 10.22 16.93 -26.58
N SER A 93 10.89 15.83 -26.34
CA SER A 93 10.29 14.63 -25.73
C SER A 93 11.16 14.14 -24.60
N SER A 94 10.55 13.70 -23.52
CA SER A 94 11.19 13.02 -22.41
C SER A 94 10.69 11.58 -22.32
N GLY A 95 11.59 10.65 -22.03
CA GLY A 95 11.28 9.23 -21.82
C GLY A 95 11.35 8.86 -20.36
N ILE A 96 10.37 8.12 -19.88
CA ILE A 96 10.35 7.51 -18.54
C ILE A 96 10.52 6.01 -18.71
N TYR A 97 11.53 5.45 -18.12
CA TYR A 97 11.85 4.03 -18.21
C TYR A 97 11.36 3.30 -16.98
N ALA A 98 10.65 2.19 -17.16
CA ALA A 98 10.23 1.30 -16.10
C ALA A 98 10.66 -0.13 -16.40
N THR A 99 11.30 -0.78 -15.43
CA THR A 99 11.74 -2.16 -15.55
C THR A 99 10.80 -3.08 -14.83
N VAL A 100 10.29 -4.09 -15.52
CA VAL A 100 9.36 -5.08 -14.97
C VAL A 100 10.12 -6.11 -14.14
N ASN A 101 9.67 -6.31 -12.91
CA ASN A 101 10.18 -7.33 -12.00
C ASN A 101 9.18 -8.48 -11.84
N GLN A 102 9.71 -9.65 -11.48
CA GLN A 102 8.91 -10.82 -11.16
C GLN A 102 8.70 -10.89 -9.65
N PHE A 103 7.46 -11.08 -9.24
CA PHE A 103 7.04 -11.27 -7.85
C PHE A 103 6.33 -12.61 -7.73
N GLY A 104 6.41 -13.24 -6.58
CA GLY A 104 5.73 -14.50 -6.33
C GLY A 104 6.08 -15.07 -4.97
N ASP A 105 5.21 -15.94 -4.48
CA ASP A 105 5.38 -16.66 -3.24
C ASP A 105 4.70 -18.03 -3.31
N TYR A 106 5.04 -18.95 -2.40
CA TYR A 106 4.44 -20.27 -2.36
C TYR A 106 4.32 -20.82 -0.94
N ILE A 107 3.34 -21.70 -0.75
CA ILE A 107 3.13 -22.47 0.48
C ILE A 107 3.49 -23.92 0.19
N GLU A 108 4.24 -24.53 1.09
CA GLU A 108 4.61 -25.93 1.07
C GLU A 108 3.76 -26.73 2.07
N LEU A 109 3.21 -27.85 1.63
CA LEU A 109 2.36 -28.74 2.41
C LEU A 109 2.98 -30.13 2.44
N SER A 110 3.06 -30.74 3.61
CA SER A 110 3.54 -32.12 3.74
C SER A 110 2.42 -33.14 3.43
N ASP A 111 2.82 -34.32 3.00
CA ASP A 111 1.94 -35.46 2.75
C ASP A 111 1.15 -35.84 4.03
N THR A 112 1.83 -35.92 5.17
CA THR A 112 1.23 -36.24 6.47
C THR A 112 0.14 -35.22 6.84
N LEU A 113 0.40 -33.91 6.60
CA LEU A 113 -0.60 -32.87 6.84
C LEU A 113 -1.81 -33.02 5.94
N MET A 114 -1.61 -33.35 4.67
CA MET A 114 -2.70 -33.56 3.71
C MET A 114 -3.55 -34.79 4.03
N LEU A 115 -2.96 -35.82 4.66
CA LEU A 115 -3.65 -37.04 5.07
C LEU A 115 -4.39 -36.91 6.40
N THR A 116 -3.87 -36.12 7.32
CA THR A 116 -4.39 -36.02 8.69
C THR A 116 -5.31 -34.82 8.94
N ALA A 117 -5.23 -33.79 8.09
CA ALA A 117 -6.06 -32.62 8.23
C ALA A 117 -7.52 -32.90 7.86
N ILE A 118 -8.43 -32.36 8.67
CA ILE A 118 -9.88 -32.43 8.46
C ILE A 118 -10.30 -31.55 7.26
N ASP A 119 -9.62 -30.41 7.09
CA ASP A 119 -9.91 -29.43 6.04
C ASP A 119 -9.04 -29.64 4.80
N ASN A 120 -9.54 -29.20 3.65
CA ASN A 120 -8.75 -29.19 2.42
C ASN A 120 -7.75 -28.05 2.44
N ASN A 121 -6.56 -28.31 2.97
CA ASN A 121 -5.48 -27.34 3.13
C ASN A 121 -5.04 -26.71 1.81
N LEU A 122 -5.14 -27.39 0.70
CA LEU A 122 -4.78 -26.85 -0.62
C LEU A 122 -5.74 -25.74 -1.07
N VAL A 123 -7.04 -25.88 -0.77
CA VAL A 123 -8.04 -24.84 -1.05
C VAL A 123 -7.81 -23.62 -0.16
N GLN A 124 -7.53 -23.83 1.12
CA GLN A 124 -7.24 -22.73 2.03
C GLN A 124 -5.94 -22.02 1.66
N ALA A 125 -4.89 -22.74 1.31
CA ALA A 125 -3.64 -22.18 0.78
C ALA A 125 -3.89 -21.31 -0.46
N THR A 126 -4.74 -21.76 -1.39
CA THR A 126 -5.10 -20.97 -2.58
C THR A 126 -5.80 -19.65 -2.22
N LYS A 127 -6.70 -19.65 -1.23
CA LYS A 127 -7.37 -18.42 -0.77
C LYS A 127 -6.39 -17.43 -0.16
N ILE A 128 -5.52 -17.90 0.72
CA ILE A 128 -4.51 -17.07 1.38
C ILE A 128 -3.54 -16.48 0.35
N LEU A 129 -3.06 -17.30 -0.59
CA LEU A 129 -2.18 -16.87 -1.67
C LEU A 129 -2.86 -15.87 -2.62
N ALA A 130 -4.16 -16.00 -2.86
CA ALA A 130 -4.91 -15.04 -3.67
C ALA A 130 -4.96 -13.65 -3.04
N SER A 131 -5.30 -13.59 -1.75
CA SER A 131 -5.31 -12.34 -0.99
C SER A 131 -3.91 -11.71 -0.94
N GLN A 132 -2.88 -12.52 -0.66
CA GLN A 132 -1.48 -12.06 -0.65
C GLN A 132 -1.06 -11.51 -2.03
N ALA A 133 -1.39 -12.21 -3.11
CA ALA A 133 -1.04 -11.78 -4.47
C ALA A 133 -1.68 -10.43 -4.82
N GLY A 134 -2.97 -10.25 -4.52
CA GLY A 134 -3.68 -8.99 -4.75
C GLY A 134 -3.04 -7.85 -3.96
N ARG A 135 -2.88 -8.02 -2.64
CA ARG A 135 -2.26 -7.01 -1.78
C ARG A 135 -0.83 -6.66 -2.21
N THR A 136 0.00 -7.67 -2.53
CA THR A 136 1.38 -7.45 -2.98
C THR A 136 1.43 -6.65 -4.27
N LEU A 137 0.61 -7.01 -5.26
CA LEU A 137 0.59 -6.30 -6.53
C LEU A 137 0.05 -4.88 -6.37
N ASP A 138 -0.98 -4.67 -5.56
CA ASP A 138 -1.51 -3.34 -5.25
C ASP A 138 -0.48 -2.46 -4.54
N THR A 139 0.22 -3.02 -3.55
CA THR A 139 1.29 -2.33 -2.80
C THR A 139 2.41 -1.82 -3.71
N ILE A 140 2.81 -2.60 -4.74
CA ILE A 140 3.85 -2.18 -5.69
C ILE A 140 3.44 -0.88 -6.41
N THR A 141 2.21 -0.79 -6.87
CA THR A 141 1.68 0.43 -7.50
C THR A 141 1.53 1.55 -6.47
N ARG A 142 0.98 1.25 -5.29
CA ARG A 142 0.82 2.19 -4.18
C ARG A 142 2.13 2.90 -3.81
N GLU A 143 3.23 2.15 -3.64
CA GLU A 143 4.51 2.73 -3.26
C GLU A 143 5.06 3.68 -4.35
N VAL A 144 4.86 3.35 -5.62
CA VAL A 144 5.24 4.23 -6.73
C VAL A 144 4.42 5.53 -6.70
N LEU A 145 3.10 5.44 -6.46
CA LEU A 145 2.23 6.61 -6.36
C LEU A 145 2.55 7.44 -5.12
N ALA A 146 2.73 6.79 -3.97
CA ALA A 146 3.08 7.43 -2.72
C ALA A 146 4.48 8.08 -2.71
N GLY A 147 5.38 7.68 -3.60
CA GLY A 147 6.70 8.29 -3.77
C GLY A 147 6.67 9.65 -4.52
N GLY A 148 5.50 10.18 -4.93
CA GLY A 148 5.37 11.44 -5.64
C GLY A 148 5.86 12.64 -4.87
N THR A 149 6.28 13.69 -5.59
CA THR A 149 6.80 14.95 -5.01
C THR A 149 5.72 16.03 -4.86
N ASN A 150 4.59 15.88 -5.54
CA ASN A 150 3.47 16.82 -5.43
C ASN A 150 2.62 16.51 -4.21
N VAL A 151 3.03 17.02 -3.07
CA VAL A 151 2.46 16.72 -1.75
C VAL A 151 1.79 17.96 -1.15
N GLN A 152 0.59 17.76 -0.62
CA GLN A 152 -0.12 18.73 0.20
C GLN A 152 -0.20 18.19 1.62
N TYR A 153 0.26 18.98 2.59
CA TYR A 153 0.22 18.63 4.02
C TYR A 153 -0.95 19.35 4.70
N GLY A 154 -1.94 18.57 5.14
CA GLY A 154 -3.17 19.11 5.74
C GLY A 154 -3.81 20.19 4.87
N ASP A 155 -4.21 21.29 5.47
CA ASP A 155 -4.82 22.44 4.81
C ASP A 155 -3.85 23.29 3.94
N GLY A 156 -2.65 22.76 3.66
CA GLY A 156 -1.61 23.42 2.87
C GLY A 156 -0.81 24.48 3.65
N THR A 157 -1.07 24.66 4.94
CA THR A 157 -0.27 25.57 5.79
C THR A 157 1.00 24.90 6.28
N LYS A 158 1.02 23.59 6.42
CA LYS A 158 2.19 22.79 6.80
C LYS A 158 3.10 22.55 5.61
N LYS A 159 4.39 22.37 5.87
CA LYS A 159 5.39 22.15 4.81
C LYS A 159 6.05 20.77 4.87
N THR A 160 5.87 20.07 5.96
CA THR A 160 6.48 18.75 6.19
C THR A 160 5.49 17.83 6.89
N ARG A 161 5.64 16.53 6.71
CA ARG A 161 4.84 15.51 7.39
C ARG A 161 4.97 15.62 8.92
N ALA A 162 6.17 15.83 9.42
CA ALA A 162 6.44 15.98 10.86
C ALA A 162 5.75 17.19 11.51
N ALA A 163 5.27 18.14 10.71
CA ALA A 163 4.55 19.32 11.21
C ALA A 163 3.03 19.10 11.33
N LEU A 164 2.52 17.97 10.85
CA LEU A 164 1.11 17.60 10.98
C LEU A 164 0.77 17.29 12.44
N VAL A 165 -0.41 17.70 12.87
CA VAL A 165 -0.88 17.56 14.24
C VAL A 165 -2.16 16.71 14.25
N GLY A 166 -2.26 15.75 15.15
CA GLY A 166 -3.45 14.96 15.37
C GLY A 166 -3.62 14.59 16.83
N GLY A 167 -4.87 14.35 17.26
CA GLY A 167 -5.20 13.97 18.62
C GLY A 167 -5.08 15.12 19.64
N GLU A 168 -5.04 16.36 19.20
CA GLU A 168 -4.96 17.54 20.06
C GLU A 168 -6.34 18.15 20.33
N ALA A 169 -6.46 18.82 21.47
CA ALA A 169 -7.70 19.50 21.84
C ALA A 169 -8.02 20.73 20.94
N SER A 170 -7.02 21.27 20.26
CA SER A 170 -7.19 22.42 19.39
C SER A 170 -6.34 22.31 18.12
N GLY A 171 -7.01 22.20 16.98
CA GLY A 171 -6.38 22.25 15.67
C GLY A 171 -5.70 20.95 15.25
N ASN A 172 -6.49 20.03 14.72
CA ASN A 172 -6.01 18.79 14.11
C ASN A 172 -5.95 18.91 12.59
N ASP A 173 -4.92 18.34 12.00
CA ASP A 173 -4.74 18.24 10.55
C ASP A 173 -5.42 16.97 10.03
N TYR A 174 -6.72 16.78 10.31
CA TYR A 174 -7.55 15.70 9.76
C TYR A 174 -8.00 16.05 8.35
N LEU A 175 -8.34 15.06 7.56
CA LEU A 175 -8.75 15.27 6.18
C LEU A 175 -10.12 15.98 6.12
N THR A 176 -10.18 17.09 5.42
CA THR A 176 -11.39 17.90 5.25
C THR A 176 -11.77 18.07 3.78
N VAL A 177 -13.03 18.45 3.55
CA VAL A 177 -13.50 18.82 2.20
C VAL A 177 -12.69 20.01 1.62
N LYS A 178 -12.18 20.89 2.48
CA LYS A 178 -11.30 22.00 2.06
C LYS A 178 -10.02 21.48 1.43
N ASP A 179 -9.39 20.45 2.00
CA ASP A 179 -8.13 19.87 1.50
C ASP A 179 -8.32 19.23 0.12
N ILE A 180 -9.43 18.52 -0.08
CA ILE A 180 -9.81 17.97 -1.38
C ILE A 180 -9.99 19.08 -2.42
N ARG A 181 -10.69 20.17 -2.06
CA ARG A 181 -10.90 21.31 -2.97
C ARG A 181 -9.57 21.98 -3.34
N MET A 182 -8.60 22.04 -2.44
CA MET A 182 -7.27 22.57 -2.71
C MET A 182 -6.48 21.66 -3.66
N ALA A 183 -6.49 20.36 -3.45
CA ALA A 183 -5.86 19.39 -4.35
C ALA A 183 -6.48 19.45 -5.76
N VAL A 184 -7.80 19.49 -5.86
CA VAL A 184 -8.51 19.66 -7.13
C VAL A 184 -8.16 20.99 -7.82
N ARG A 185 -8.01 22.08 -7.05
CA ARG A 185 -7.51 23.35 -7.60
C ARG A 185 -6.11 23.17 -8.19
N THR A 186 -5.21 22.49 -7.49
CA THR A 186 -3.83 22.23 -7.97
C THR A 186 -3.87 21.46 -9.31
N LEU A 187 -4.64 20.38 -9.39
CA LEU A 187 -4.81 19.62 -10.64
C LEU A 187 -5.37 20.46 -11.78
N LYS A 188 -6.38 21.30 -11.51
CA LYS A 188 -6.95 22.20 -12.52
C LYS A 188 -5.97 23.27 -13.00
N VAL A 189 -5.14 23.81 -12.12
CA VAL A 189 -4.10 24.78 -12.48
C VAL A 189 -3.03 24.16 -13.37
N MET A 190 -2.78 22.85 -13.21
CA MET A 190 -1.84 22.08 -14.00
C MET A 190 -2.47 21.50 -15.28
N ASP A 191 -3.72 21.87 -15.59
CA ASP A 191 -4.48 21.37 -16.76
C ASP A 191 -4.55 19.82 -16.79
N ALA A 192 -4.64 19.16 -15.62
CA ALA A 192 -4.76 17.71 -15.52
C ALA A 192 -6.10 17.25 -16.14
N PRO A 193 -6.07 16.32 -17.11
CA PRO A 193 -7.28 15.78 -17.69
C PRO A 193 -8.04 14.92 -16.67
N LYS A 194 -9.36 14.88 -16.82
CA LYS A 194 -10.23 14.11 -15.92
C LYS A 194 -10.47 12.70 -16.47
N ILE A 195 -10.66 11.75 -15.57
CA ILE A 195 -11.06 10.37 -15.89
C ILE A 195 -12.59 10.31 -15.88
N ASN A 196 -13.21 10.07 -17.04
CA ASN A 196 -14.68 9.99 -17.18
C ASN A 196 -15.46 11.18 -16.60
N GLY A 197 -14.90 12.37 -16.65
CA GLY A 197 -15.54 13.61 -16.19
C GLY A 197 -15.18 14.05 -14.76
N ASP A 198 -14.51 13.20 -13.98
CA ASP A 198 -14.07 13.47 -12.61
C ASP A 198 -12.59 13.15 -12.43
N TYR A 199 -12.01 13.58 -11.32
CA TYR A 199 -10.75 13.07 -10.85
C TYR A 199 -10.99 11.78 -10.06
N ALA A 200 -10.03 10.87 -10.05
CA ALA A 200 -10.05 9.68 -9.21
C ALA A 200 -9.36 9.97 -7.86
N GLY A 201 -9.97 9.50 -6.78
CA GLY A 201 -9.40 9.56 -5.44
C GLY A 201 -9.25 8.17 -4.84
N ILE A 202 -8.17 7.92 -4.13
CA ILE A 202 -7.97 6.71 -3.33
C ILE A 202 -7.80 7.14 -1.88
N ILE A 203 -8.60 6.58 -0.99
CA ILE A 203 -8.70 6.99 0.40
C ILE A 203 -8.66 5.78 1.35
N HIS A 204 -8.15 6.00 2.56
CA HIS A 204 -8.24 5.03 3.65
C HIS A 204 -9.56 5.19 4.42
N PRO A 205 -10.17 4.12 4.94
CA PRO A 205 -11.41 4.17 5.72
C PRO A 205 -11.39 5.17 6.89
N SER A 206 -10.27 5.29 7.59
CA SER A 206 -10.13 6.23 8.70
C SER A 206 -10.24 7.69 8.26
N CYS A 207 -9.66 8.04 7.09
CA CYS A 207 -9.80 9.37 6.50
C CYS A 207 -11.20 9.60 5.91
N GLU A 208 -11.86 8.54 5.46
CA GLU A 208 -13.25 8.59 5.03
C GLU A 208 -14.17 9.00 6.18
N TYR A 209 -13.99 8.39 7.35
CA TYR A 209 -14.73 8.76 8.54
C TYR A 209 -14.55 10.25 8.89
N ASP A 210 -13.31 10.76 8.85
CA ASP A 210 -13.01 12.16 9.15
C ASP A 210 -13.70 13.13 8.17
N ILE A 211 -13.79 12.78 6.88
CA ILE A 211 -14.52 13.58 5.88
C ILE A 211 -16.01 13.59 6.15
N MET A 212 -16.59 12.45 6.53
CA MET A 212 -18.02 12.33 6.82
C MET A 212 -18.42 13.14 8.06
N ASP A 213 -17.49 13.35 8.99
CA ASP A 213 -17.69 14.20 10.17
C ASP A 213 -17.51 15.71 9.86
N ASP A 214 -16.97 16.07 8.69
CA ASP A 214 -16.83 17.47 8.28
C ASP A 214 -18.18 18.12 8.00
N PRO A 215 -18.53 19.25 8.69
CA PRO A 215 -19.76 19.98 8.44
C PRO A 215 -19.96 20.40 6.98
N ALA A 216 -18.87 20.63 6.24
CA ALA A 216 -18.92 20.98 4.83
C ALA A 216 -19.35 19.80 3.93
N TRP A 217 -19.20 18.57 4.39
CA TRP A 217 -19.71 17.37 3.73
C TRP A 217 -21.16 17.12 4.14
N GLN A 218 -21.48 17.24 5.43
CA GLN A 218 -22.81 16.94 5.97
C GLN A 218 -23.91 17.89 5.45
N ALA A 219 -23.62 19.18 5.34
CA ALA A 219 -24.60 20.19 4.96
C ALA A 219 -25.27 19.96 3.58
N PRO A 220 -24.56 19.65 2.49
CA PRO A 220 -25.19 19.34 1.20
C PRO A 220 -26.01 18.05 1.23
N HIS A 221 -25.55 17.02 1.93
CA HIS A 221 -26.20 15.70 1.99
C HIS A 221 -27.50 15.70 2.80
N GLN A 222 -27.67 16.61 3.74
CA GLN A 222 -28.93 16.77 4.47
C GLN A 222 -30.10 17.22 3.59
N TYR A 223 -29.84 17.87 2.47
CA TYR A 223 -30.87 18.46 1.60
C TYR A 223 -31.16 17.67 0.32
N VAL A 224 -30.19 16.85 -0.16
CA VAL A 224 -30.27 16.28 -1.51
C VAL A 224 -30.53 14.79 -1.51
N ASP A 225 -29.99 14.02 -0.57
CA ASP A 225 -30.06 12.56 -0.62
C ASP A 225 -29.80 11.92 0.74
N THR A 226 -30.90 11.63 1.46
CA THR A 226 -30.84 10.93 2.74
C THR A 226 -30.36 9.46 2.58
N GLU A 227 -30.48 8.89 1.39
CA GLU A 227 -30.14 7.49 1.13
C GLU A 227 -28.61 7.26 1.17
N ASN A 228 -27.81 8.22 0.69
CA ASN A 228 -26.36 8.14 0.70
C ASN A 228 -25.75 8.21 2.12
N ILE A 229 -26.35 8.96 3.03
CA ILE A 229 -25.89 9.03 4.43
C ILE A 229 -26.08 7.68 5.13
N TYR A 230 -27.17 6.97 4.83
CA TYR A 230 -27.41 5.64 5.41
C TYR A 230 -26.60 4.52 4.75
N ALA A 231 -26.15 4.72 3.51
CA ALA A 231 -25.34 3.75 2.78
C ALA A 231 -23.83 3.87 3.06
N ASN A 232 -23.39 4.87 3.85
CA ASN A 232 -21.97 5.17 4.10
C ASN A 232 -21.15 5.35 2.80
N GLU A 233 -21.76 5.89 1.75
CA GLU A 233 -21.05 6.16 0.49
C GLU A 233 -20.53 7.59 0.50
N ILE A 234 -19.22 7.80 0.35
CA ILE A 234 -18.60 9.14 0.24
C ILE A 234 -19.16 9.90 -0.97
N GLY A 235 -19.49 9.16 -2.02
CA GLY A 235 -20.01 9.72 -3.27
C GLY A 235 -18.96 10.55 -4.01
N ARG A 236 -19.39 11.73 -4.47
CA ARG A 236 -18.62 12.64 -5.31
C ARG A 236 -18.39 13.95 -4.56
N ILE A 237 -17.16 14.25 -4.19
CA ILE A 237 -16.79 15.47 -3.48
C ILE A 237 -15.93 16.35 -4.39
N ALA A 238 -16.33 17.60 -4.62
CA ALA A 238 -15.60 18.60 -5.40
C ALA A 238 -15.17 18.14 -6.82
N GLY A 239 -15.84 17.13 -7.39
CA GLY A 239 -15.49 16.54 -8.68
C GLY A 239 -14.39 15.48 -8.58
N VAL A 240 -14.22 14.87 -7.43
CA VAL A 240 -13.40 13.67 -7.18
C VAL A 240 -14.33 12.51 -6.85
N ARG A 241 -14.10 11.38 -7.48
CA ARG A 241 -14.75 10.11 -7.18
C ARG A 241 -13.77 9.26 -6.36
N PHE A 242 -14.18 8.90 -5.15
CA PHE A 242 -13.34 8.14 -4.24
C PHE A 242 -13.54 6.64 -4.37
N SER A 243 -12.44 5.92 -4.25
CA SER A 243 -12.38 4.48 -4.04
C SER A 243 -11.69 4.22 -2.70
N GLU A 244 -12.38 3.51 -1.84
CA GLU A 244 -11.90 3.13 -0.51
C GLU A 244 -10.99 1.90 -0.60
N THR A 245 -9.91 1.89 0.17
CA THR A 245 -9.08 0.70 0.37
C THR A 245 -8.34 0.76 1.70
N THR A 246 -8.31 -0.35 2.39
CA THR A 246 -7.49 -0.54 3.60
C THR A 246 -5.99 -0.58 3.28
N GLU A 247 -5.62 -0.83 2.03
CA GLU A 247 -4.24 -0.84 1.56
C GLU A 247 -3.76 0.56 1.12
N ALA A 248 -4.52 1.64 1.38
CA ALA A 248 -4.03 3.00 1.14
C ALA A 248 -2.81 3.29 2.02
N LYS A 249 -1.83 4.04 1.48
CA LYS A 249 -0.55 4.26 2.18
C LYS A 249 -0.72 4.96 3.51
N ILE A 250 -0.23 4.32 4.55
CA ILE A 250 -0.05 4.90 5.88
C ILE A 250 1.46 5.08 6.12
N PHE A 251 1.84 6.24 6.61
CA PHE A 251 3.19 6.50 7.12
C PHE A 251 3.13 6.33 8.64
N HIS A 252 3.49 5.14 9.10
CA HIS A 252 3.43 4.79 10.51
C HIS A 252 4.48 5.52 11.32
N ALA A 253 4.08 5.91 12.53
CA ALA A 253 4.96 6.25 13.60
C ALA A 253 5.05 5.04 14.54
N GLU A 254 6.05 4.23 14.36
CA GLU A 254 6.28 3.05 15.20
C GLU A 254 6.57 3.48 16.64
N ASP A 255 6.11 2.70 17.61
CA ASP A 255 6.40 2.91 19.03
C ASP A 255 7.92 2.90 19.27
N LEU A 256 8.40 3.75 20.18
CA LEU A 256 9.82 3.82 20.50
C LEU A 256 10.30 2.62 21.31
N THR A 257 9.41 2.05 22.14
CA THR A 257 9.64 0.81 22.88
C THR A 257 8.41 -0.07 22.81
N GLU A 258 8.53 -1.35 23.08
CA GLU A 258 7.41 -2.29 23.13
C GLU A 258 6.33 -1.87 24.14
N ALA A 259 6.73 -1.16 25.21
CA ALA A 259 5.85 -0.72 26.28
C ALA A 259 5.26 0.67 26.08
N ALA A 260 5.86 1.51 25.25
CA ALA A 260 5.46 2.92 25.14
C ALA A 260 5.78 3.52 23.76
N ARG A 261 4.80 4.22 23.21
CA ARG A 261 4.95 4.98 21.97
C ARG A 261 5.96 6.14 22.12
N ASP A 262 5.85 6.87 23.20
CA ASP A 262 6.67 8.03 23.53
C ASP A 262 7.51 7.80 24.79
N LEU A 263 8.66 8.45 24.86
CA LEU A 263 9.55 8.42 26.01
C LEU A 263 9.55 9.78 26.69
N THR A 264 9.86 9.80 27.99
CA THR A 264 9.95 11.03 28.79
C THR A 264 11.40 11.37 29.05
N VAL A 265 11.81 12.61 28.77
CA VAL A 265 13.15 13.10 29.07
C VAL A 265 13.34 13.16 30.58
N ALA A 266 14.34 12.46 31.10
CA ALA A 266 14.80 12.58 32.49
C ALA A 266 15.87 13.67 32.61
N SER A 267 16.84 13.69 31.68
CA SER A 267 17.86 14.72 31.61
C SER A 267 18.47 14.78 30.20
N TYR A 268 19.14 15.89 29.89
CA TYR A 268 19.86 16.09 28.65
C TYR A 268 21.24 16.66 28.88
N ALA A 269 22.25 16.10 28.22
CA ALA A 269 23.61 16.63 28.23
C ALA A 269 24.35 16.24 26.95
N SER A 270 24.93 17.19 26.28
CA SER A 270 25.89 16.98 25.16
C SER A 270 25.41 15.94 24.13
N LYS A 271 24.22 16.12 23.56
CA LYS A 271 23.56 15.22 22.57
C LYS A 271 22.99 13.93 23.16
N VAL A 272 23.11 13.69 24.46
CA VAL A 272 22.56 12.50 25.11
C VAL A 272 21.30 12.87 25.86
N ILE A 273 20.20 12.23 25.49
CA ILE A 273 18.92 12.30 26.17
C ILE A 273 18.83 11.08 27.08
N THR A 274 18.78 11.29 28.39
CA THR A 274 18.44 10.22 29.33
C THR A 274 16.93 10.16 29.45
N VAL A 275 16.34 8.98 29.34
CA VAL A 275 14.89 8.78 29.38
C VAL A 275 14.45 8.17 30.71
N ALA A 276 13.22 8.50 31.10
CA ALA A 276 12.65 8.03 32.37
C ALA A 276 12.22 6.56 32.32
N GLU A 277 11.91 6.06 31.14
CA GLU A 277 11.51 4.68 30.88
C GLU A 277 12.74 3.76 30.79
N ALA A 278 12.52 2.48 31.02
CA ALA A 278 13.52 1.43 30.78
C ALA A 278 13.58 1.10 29.30
N ILE A 279 14.77 0.86 28.77
CA ILE A 279 14.99 0.39 27.39
C ILE A 279 15.79 -0.92 27.46
N THR A 280 15.30 -1.95 26.80
CA THR A 280 16.00 -3.24 26.69
C THR A 280 17.14 -3.18 25.66
N ALA A 281 18.01 -4.18 25.62
CA ALA A 281 19.13 -4.22 24.68
C ALA A 281 18.68 -4.33 23.22
N ASP A 282 17.60 -5.08 22.97
CA ASP A 282 17.02 -5.27 21.65
C ASP A 282 16.35 -3.97 21.15
N GLU A 283 15.58 -3.31 22.01
CA GLU A 283 14.98 -2.00 21.72
C GLU A 283 16.04 -0.92 21.46
N ALA A 284 17.10 -0.88 22.26
CA ALA A 284 18.21 0.06 22.05
C ALA A 284 18.85 -0.15 20.68
N THR A 285 19.01 -1.40 20.25
CA THR A 285 19.53 -1.73 18.90
C THR A 285 18.57 -1.29 17.81
N ALA A 286 17.26 -1.50 18.00
CA ALA A 286 16.22 -1.11 17.06
C ALA A 286 16.06 0.42 16.92
N LEU A 287 16.33 1.17 17.97
CA LEU A 287 16.24 2.63 17.98
C LEU A 287 17.35 3.32 17.13
N VAL A 288 18.49 2.68 16.92
CA VAL A 288 19.60 3.31 16.17
C VAL A 288 19.21 3.55 14.71
N GLY A 289 19.40 4.78 14.25
CA GLY A 289 19.04 5.24 12.89
C GLY A 289 17.59 5.71 12.76
N ARG A 290 16.74 5.48 13.76
CA ARG A 290 15.37 6.02 13.79
C ARG A 290 15.38 7.52 14.04
N LYS A 291 14.27 8.16 13.73
CA LYS A 291 14.04 9.58 14.00
C LYS A 291 13.14 9.76 15.21
N ILE A 292 13.42 10.79 15.98
CA ILE A 292 12.62 11.21 17.14
C ILE A 292 12.26 12.67 17.02
N ILE A 293 11.18 13.08 17.67
CA ILE A 293 10.72 14.47 17.78
C ILE A 293 10.74 14.87 19.26
N ASN A 294 11.39 15.99 19.56
CA ASN A 294 11.29 16.66 20.85
C ASN A 294 11.25 18.17 20.62
N GLY A 295 10.35 18.87 21.30
CA GLY A 295 10.17 20.32 21.11
C GLY A 295 9.84 20.75 19.68
N GLY A 296 9.26 19.83 18.86
CA GLY A 296 8.96 20.09 17.44
C GLY A 296 10.15 19.93 16.49
N GLU A 297 11.33 19.57 16.98
CA GLU A 297 12.52 19.32 16.17
C GLU A 297 12.69 17.81 15.91
N VAL A 298 12.97 17.44 14.66
CA VAL A 298 13.24 16.06 14.25
C VAL A 298 14.73 15.78 14.36
N MET A 299 15.10 14.76 15.11
CA MET A 299 16.47 14.33 15.36
C MET A 299 16.67 12.86 14.96
N GLU A 300 17.85 12.53 14.42
CA GLU A 300 18.24 11.16 14.09
C GLU A 300 19.04 10.57 15.26
N ILE A 301 18.70 9.33 15.65
CA ILE A 301 19.39 8.60 16.70
C ILE A 301 20.69 8.00 16.15
N SER A 302 21.83 8.40 16.69
CA SER A 302 23.14 7.84 16.32
C SER A 302 23.54 6.63 17.17
N ALA A 303 23.09 6.58 18.43
CA ALA A 303 23.30 5.47 19.34
C ALA A 303 22.22 5.45 20.42
N ALA A 304 21.90 4.26 20.94
CA ALA A 304 21.06 4.09 22.11
C ALA A 304 21.68 3.06 23.04
N ALA A 305 21.53 3.25 24.34
CA ALA A 305 22.02 2.31 25.34
C ALA A 305 20.87 1.86 26.25
N ALA A 306 20.77 0.55 26.41
CA ALA A 306 19.83 -0.07 27.33
C ALA A 306 20.10 0.35 28.77
N GLY A 307 19.04 0.46 29.56
CA GLY A 307 19.14 0.82 30.96
C GLY A 307 17.81 0.65 31.70
N ALA A 308 17.88 0.62 33.01
CA ALA A 308 16.69 0.67 33.86
C ALA A 308 16.04 2.07 33.76
N ALA A 309 14.83 2.19 34.29
CA ALA A 309 14.11 3.46 34.34
C ALA A 309 14.98 4.59 34.89
N GLY A 310 15.09 5.69 34.15
CA GLY A 310 15.93 6.85 34.49
C GLY A 310 17.43 6.71 34.20
N SER A 311 17.86 5.62 33.55
CA SER A 311 19.28 5.40 33.17
C SER A 311 19.49 4.99 31.71
N ALA A 312 18.46 4.67 30.97
CA ALA A 312 18.55 4.43 29.54
C ALA A 312 18.85 5.74 28.79
N THR A 313 19.66 5.65 27.73
CA THR A 313 20.12 6.86 27.00
C THR A 313 19.93 6.73 25.51
N ILE A 314 19.58 7.85 24.88
CA ILE A 314 19.48 8.02 23.43
C ILE A 314 20.46 9.13 23.02
N THR A 315 21.37 8.84 22.14
CA THR A 315 22.33 9.82 21.61
C THR A 315 21.90 10.29 20.24
N VAL A 316 21.67 11.58 20.06
CA VAL A 316 21.30 12.16 18.77
C VAL A 316 22.53 12.53 17.95
N LYS A 317 22.42 12.45 16.63
CA LYS A 317 23.51 12.67 15.69
C LYS A 317 23.99 14.09 15.68
N ASP A 318 23.07 15.05 15.61
CA ASP A 318 23.34 16.46 15.57
C ASP A 318 22.97 17.12 16.90
N THR A 319 23.57 18.25 17.22
CA THR A 319 23.18 19.02 18.41
C THR A 319 21.82 19.66 18.14
N PRO A 320 20.78 19.34 18.92
CA PRO A 320 19.47 19.91 18.71
C PRO A 320 19.47 21.44 18.97
N THR A 321 18.65 22.14 18.20
CA THR A 321 18.41 23.56 18.39
C THR A 321 17.53 23.79 19.63
N HIS A 322 16.52 22.92 19.80
CA HIS A 322 15.74 22.84 21.02
C HIS A 322 16.50 22.04 22.08
N THR A 323 16.70 22.62 23.25
CA THR A 323 17.34 21.87 24.35
C THR A 323 16.29 21.07 25.10
N PRO A 324 16.33 19.70 25.05
CA PRO A 324 15.39 18.86 25.75
C PRO A 324 15.41 19.14 27.26
N THR A 325 14.24 19.32 27.86
CA THR A 325 14.09 19.56 29.31
C THR A 325 13.40 18.39 30.00
N ALA A 326 13.66 18.23 31.30
CA ALA A 326 13.05 17.15 32.08
C ALA A 326 11.52 17.21 32.02
N ALA A 327 10.90 16.04 31.92
CA ALA A 327 9.46 15.81 31.76
C ALA A 327 8.88 16.14 30.36
N GLU A 328 9.69 16.65 29.42
CA GLU A 328 9.26 16.72 28.02
C GLU A 328 9.15 15.32 27.40
N LYS A 329 8.30 15.22 26.38
CA LYS A 329 8.09 13.98 25.65
C LYS A 329 8.98 13.89 24.40
N VAL A 330 9.48 12.70 24.16
CA VAL A 330 10.18 12.32 22.93
C VAL A 330 9.24 11.40 22.15
N TYR A 331 8.85 11.80 20.96
CA TYR A 331 7.92 11.06 20.10
C TYR A 331 8.67 10.42 18.93
N PRO A 332 8.11 9.34 18.35
CA PRO A 332 8.59 8.85 17.05
C PRO A 332 8.57 9.94 15.99
N GLY A 333 9.60 10.01 15.16
CA GLY A 333 9.78 11.08 14.16
C GLY A 333 9.52 10.65 12.72
N GLU A 334 9.03 9.43 12.49
CA GLU A 334 8.82 8.87 11.17
C GLU A 334 7.58 9.41 10.46
N ALA A 335 6.56 9.81 11.23
CA ALA A 335 5.29 10.30 10.71
C ALA A 335 5.00 11.74 11.16
N GLY A 336 3.79 12.04 11.63
CA GLY A 336 3.38 13.36 12.08
C GLY A 336 4.01 13.79 13.41
N ALA A 337 3.77 15.04 13.80
CA ALA A 337 4.17 15.54 15.09
C ALA A 337 3.55 14.71 16.22
N LYS A 338 4.30 14.54 17.31
CA LYS A 338 3.95 13.67 18.43
C LYS A 338 3.75 12.19 18.04
N GLY A 339 4.38 11.76 16.96
CA GLY A 339 4.39 10.38 16.55
C GLY A 339 3.03 9.85 16.07
N ARG A 340 2.17 10.70 15.52
CA ARG A 340 0.91 10.29 14.95
C ARG A 340 1.08 9.70 13.54
N ASP A 341 0.29 8.68 13.23
CA ASP A 341 0.23 8.11 11.90
C ASP A 341 -0.28 9.14 10.89
N VAL A 342 0.27 9.10 9.69
CA VAL A 342 -0.11 10.00 8.60
C VAL A 342 -0.61 9.19 7.42
N TYR A 343 -1.82 9.49 7.00
CA TYR A 343 -2.52 8.84 5.92
C TYR A 343 -2.32 9.61 4.61
N ALA A 344 -2.08 8.88 3.54
CA ALA A 344 -1.92 9.45 2.21
C ALA A 344 -3.19 9.23 1.38
N THR A 345 -3.96 10.29 1.18
CA THR A 345 -5.05 10.31 0.22
C THR A 345 -4.51 10.74 -1.14
N LEU A 346 -4.70 9.91 -2.16
CA LEU A 346 -4.24 10.17 -3.52
C LEU A 346 -5.38 10.74 -4.36
N ILE A 347 -5.15 11.86 -5.04
CA ILE A 347 -6.08 12.42 -6.04
C ILE A 347 -5.36 12.55 -7.36
N MET A 348 -5.92 11.99 -8.42
CA MET A 348 -5.26 11.87 -9.71
C MET A 348 -6.17 12.17 -10.88
N GLY A 349 -5.55 12.72 -11.93
CA GLY A 349 -6.15 12.87 -13.24
C GLY A 349 -5.77 11.71 -14.16
N ASP A 350 -6.28 11.76 -15.39
CA ASP A 350 -5.92 10.81 -16.45
C ASP A 350 -4.42 10.95 -16.78
N ASN A 351 -3.80 9.84 -17.16
CA ASN A 351 -2.39 9.77 -17.55
C ASN A 351 -1.39 10.16 -16.46
N ALA A 352 -1.78 10.13 -15.20
CA ALA A 352 -0.88 10.41 -14.08
C ALA A 352 0.22 9.33 -13.94
N TYR A 353 -0.12 8.08 -14.16
CA TYR A 353 0.81 6.94 -14.06
C TYR A 353 0.47 5.82 -15.05
N GLY A 354 1.42 4.94 -15.27
CA GLY A 354 1.27 3.73 -16.07
C GLY A 354 1.57 2.47 -15.28
N VAL A 355 0.82 1.42 -15.56
CA VAL A 355 1.03 0.08 -15.01
C VAL A 355 1.37 -0.85 -16.16
N THR A 356 2.40 -1.67 -15.98
CA THR A 356 2.93 -2.53 -17.04
C THR A 356 3.14 -3.95 -16.54
N LYS A 357 2.74 -4.89 -17.35
CA LYS A 357 3.05 -6.32 -17.21
C LYS A 357 3.63 -6.85 -18.52
N ILE A 358 4.18 -8.06 -18.49
CA ILE A 358 4.62 -8.75 -19.72
C ILE A 358 3.45 -9.60 -20.23
N THR A 359 3.15 -9.55 -21.51
CA THR A 359 2.12 -10.38 -22.14
C THR A 359 2.42 -11.87 -21.88
N GLY A 360 1.47 -12.58 -21.28
CA GLY A 360 1.67 -13.95 -20.81
C GLY A 360 2.33 -14.07 -19.42
N GLY A 361 2.76 -12.95 -18.84
CA GLY A 361 3.34 -12.85 -17.49
C GLY A 361 2.42 -12.26 -16.44
N GLY A 362 1.10 -12.24 -16.66
CA GLY A 362 0.12 -11.86 -15.66
C GLY A 362 0.12 -12.81 -14.46
N LEU A 363 -0.81 -12.62 -13.54
CA LEU A 363 -0.93 -13.47 -12.36
C LEU A 363 -1.12 -14.94 -12.76
N GLN A 364 -0.19 -15.80 -12.38
CA GLN A 364 -0.18 -17.24 -12.64
C GLN A 364 -0.24 -18.00 -11.33
N HIS A 365 -1.19 -18.90 -11.20
CA HIS A 365 -1.25 -19.86 -10.11
C HIS A 365 -0.54 -21.15 -10.50
N ILE A 366 0.33 -21.66 -9.65
CA ILE A 366 1.13 -22.85 -9.89
C ILE A 366 0.91 -23.81 -8.73
N VAL A 367 0.33 -24.98 -9.03
CA VAL A 367 0.16 -26.05 -8.05
C VAL A 367 1.02 -27.23 -8.48
N LYS A 368 1.83 -27.73 -7.57
CA LYS A 368 2.58 -28.97 -7.73
C LYS A 368 2.09 -29.95 -6.68
N GLN A 369 1.52 -31.04 -7.15
CA GLN A 369 1.03 -32.11 -6.29
C GLN A 369 2.17 -33.00 -5.81
N LEU A 370 1.88 -33.86 -4.83
CA LEU A 370 2.79 -34.91 -4.38
C LEU A 370 3.30 -35.74 -5.57
N GLY A 371 4.59 -35.98 -5.60
CA GLY A 371 5.22 -36.74 -6.69
C GLY A 371 5.61 -35.93 -7.93
N SER A 372 5.27 -34.64 -7.98
CA SER A 372 5.60 -33.80 -9.15
C SER A 372 7.02 -33.21 -9.14
N ALA A 373 7.75 -33.35 -8.03
CA ALA A 373 9.09 -32.76 -7.86
C ALA A 373 10.23 -33.68 -8.36
N GLY A 374 9.95 -34.90 -8.78
CA GLY A 374 10.93 -35.85 -9.27
C GLY A 374 12.06 -36.11 -8.26
N THR A 375 13.32 -36.05 -8.70
CA THR A 375 14.49 -36.34 -7.85
C THR A 375 14.71 -35.29 -6.72
N ALA A 376 14.07 -34.13 -6.75
CA ALA A 376 14.17 -33.13 -5.68
C ALA A 376 13.35 -33.54 -4.44
N ASP A 377 12.37 -34.41 -4.58
CA ASP A 377 11.61 -35.01 -3.48
C ASP A 377 11.39 -36.53 -3.76
N PRO A 378 12.42 -37.36 -3.48
CA PRO A 378 12.40 -38.80 -3.82
C PRO A 378 11.33 -39.61 -3.09
N LEU A 379 10.86 -39.11 -1.95
CA LEU A 379 9.83 -39.75 -1.13
C LEU A 379 8.42 -39.18 -1.34
N ASN A 380 8.27 -38.21 -2.26
CA ASN A 380 6.99 -37.56 -2.60
C ASN A 380 6.27 -37.00 -1.37
N GLN A 381 7.01 -36.34 -0.48
CA GLN A 381 6.49 -35.85 0.80
C GLN A 381 5.99 -34.39 0.74
N ARG A 382 6.14 -33.70 -0.40
CA ARG A 382 5.84 -32.28 -0.51
C ARG A 382 4.91 -31.96 -1.67
N ALA A 383 3.88 -31.17 -1.37
CA ALA A 383 3.05 -30.49 -2.36
C ALA A 383 3.21 -28.98 -2.20
N THR A 384 3.15 -28.22 -3.29
CA THR A 384 3.28 -26.77 -3.22
C THR A 384 2.17 -26.07 -4.00
N ALA A 385 1.63 -25.01 -3.42
CA ALA A 385 0.79 -24.05 -4.12
C ALA A 385 1.48 -22.70 -4.10
N GLY A 386 1.52 -22.00 -5.20
CA GLY A 386 2.19 -20.71 -5.29
C GLY A 386 1.63 -19.85 -6.41
N TRP A 387 2.04 -18.59 -6.43
CA TRP A 387 1.71 -17.65 -7.49
C TRP A 387 2.96 -16.91 -7.96
N LYS A 388 2.91 -16.41 -9.17
CA LYS A 388 3.91 -15.49 -9.71
C LYS A 388 3.26 -14.51 -10.67
N ALA A 389 3.78 -13.30 -10.72
CA ALA A 389 3.38 -12.27 -11.65
C ALA A 389 4.55 -11.37 -12.04
N TYR A 390 4.48 -10.77 -13.21
CA TYR A 390 5.41 -9.73 -13.65
C TYR A 390 4.69 -8.40 -13.60
N LYS A 391 5.25 -7.42 -12.90
CA LYS A 391 4.62 -6.11 -12.74
C LYS A 391 5.65 -5.01 -12.56
N THR A 392 5.29 -3.81 -13.02
CA THR A 392 5.89 -2.54 -12.65
C THR A 392 4.88 -1.42 -12.79
N ALA A 393 5.14 -0.31 -12.12
CA ALA A 393 4.40 0.93 -12.27
C ALA A 393 5.38 2.10 -12.40
N ALA A 394 4.96 3.16 -13.04
CA ALA A 394 5.74 4.39 -13.16
C ALA A 394 4.83 5.61 -13.17
N ARG A 395 5.22 6.69 -12.48
CA ARG A 395 4.55 7.98 -12.59
C ARG A 395 4.94 8.61 -13.93
N LEU A 396 3.94 8.98 -14.72
CA LEU A 396 4.14 9.54 -16.06
C LEU A 396 4.16 11.06 -16.01
N VAL A 397 3.21 11.64 -15.30
CA VAL A 397 3.10 13.08 -15.12
C VAL A 397 2.92 13.40 -13.65
N GLU A 398 3.98 13.80 -12.99
CA GLU A 398 4.00 14.10 -11.55
C GLU A 398 2.94 15.14 -11.15
N GLN A 399 2.67 16.11 -12.01
CA GLN A 399 1.72 17.20 -11.80
C GLN A 399 0.25 16.77 -11.82
N TYR A 400 -0.06 15.59 -12.37
CA TYR A 400 -1.42 15.05 -12.46
C TYR A 400 -1.81 14.16 -11.30
N LEU A 401 -0.90 14.01 -10.34
CA LEU A 401 -1.10 13.29 -9.10
C LEU A 401 -0.84 14.24 -7.93
N VAL A 402 -1.78 14.36 -7.01
CA VAL A 402 -1.60 15.07 -5.74
C VAL A 402 -1.77 14.07 -4.60
N ARG A 403 -0.78 14.02 -3.72
CA ARG A 403 -0.84 13.28 -2.47
C ARG A 403 -1.18 14.24 -1.34
N ILE A 404 -2.32 14.03 -0.69
CA ILE A 404 -2.69 14.76 0.52
C ILE A 404 -2.24 13.91 1.70
N GLU A 405 -1.44 14.47 2.58
CA GLU A 405 -1.01 13.83 3.81
C GLU A 405 -1.69 14.50 5.01
N THR A 406 -2.45 13.72 5.75
CA THR A 406 -3.20 14.17 6.93
C THR A 406 -3.10 13.15 8.06
N CYS A 407 -3.27 13.59 9.29
CA CYS A 407 -3.56 12.69 10.40
C CYS A 407 -5.02 12.21 10.31
N SER A 408 -5.39 11.27 11.14
CA SER A 408 -6.78 10.84 11.32
C SER A 408 -7.13 10.85 12.81
N THR A 409 -8.44 10.81 13.09
CA THR A 409 -8.97 10.57 14.45
C THR A 409 -8.51 9.22 14.99
N PHE A 410 -8.33 8.24 14.10
CA PHE A 410 -7.89 6.89 14.43
C PHE A 410 -6.42 6.68 14.08
N GLU A 411 -5.79 5.80 14.83
CA GLU A 411 -4.48 5.24 14.52
C GLU A 411 -4.68 3.76 14.23
N ASP A 412 -4.48 3.38 12.98
CA ASP A 412 -4.69 2.01 12.55
C ASP A 412 -3.39 1.24 12.54
N GLY A 413 -3.51 -0.07 12.69
CA GLY A 413 -2.37 -0.98 12.69
C GLY A 413 -1.65 -1.09 11.36
N ALA A 414 -1.08 -2.24 11.08
CA ALA A 414 -0.27 -2.48 9.88
C ALA A 414 -1.06 -2.26 8.57
N ASN A 415 -0.35 -1.75 7.61
CA ASN A 415 -0.80 -1.65 6.22
C ASN A 415 0.28 -2.16 5.26
#